data_3f415d31730a92e32fefa08b9090c7f2
#
_entry.id   3f415d31730a92e32fefa08b9090c7f2
#
_cell.length_a   1.000
_cell.length_b   1.000
_cell.length_c   1.000
_cell.angle_alpha   90.00
_cell.angle_beta   90.00
_cell.angle_gamma   90.00
#
_symmetry.space_group_name_H-M   'P 1'
#
loop_
_entity.id
_entity.type
_entity.pdbx_description
1 polymer ?
#
loop_
_entity_poly.entity_id
_entity_poly.type
_entity_poly.pdbx_seq_one_letter_code
_entity_poly.pdbx_strand_id
1 'polypeptide(L)'
;IIPGPTHLFTEPDSVVLFFKDFTEITKAQKFKTDFVANVSHELRTPLMAIKGSLETIEGPASDDEKAKKKFMKILSEQSTRMESLINDLLILTRIELDEHIRPTSIVNINELFETIISNFEIVLKKKNITVKNQLTDTSIVIGDEKRLNTVFSNLLDNSIKYSPENKNIYISKNENSNKLLEKNIMISIKDEGYGIPHEHISRVTERFYRVDTEQSKKVGGTGLGLAIVKHIITQHRGDFEILSEVGKGTEIKIYLPSK
;
A
#
# COMPACT_ATOMS: atom_id res chain seq x y z
N ILE A 1 31.88 -12.81 -27.63
CA ILE A 1 32.64 -12.51 -28.88
C ILE A 1 31.89 -13.24 -29.99
N ILE A 2 31.22 -12.49 -30.86
CA ILE A 2 30.55 -13.04 -32.03
C ILE A 2 31.36 -12.56 -33.24
N PRO A 3 31.98 -13.47 -34.00
CA PRO A 3 32.64 -13.08 -35.24
C PRO A 3 31.60 -12.51 -36.19
N GLY A 4 31.80 -11.30 -36.68
CA GLY A 4 30.96 -10.68 -37.69
C GLY A 4 31.03 -11.43 -39.01
N PRO A 5 30.04 -11.26 -39.91
CA PRO A 5 30.07 -11.89 -41.23
C PRO A 5 31.31 -11.40 -41.99
N THR A 6 32.13 -12.33 -42.43
CA THR A 6 33.45 -12.12 -43.07
C THR A 6 33.46 -11.25 -44.30
N HIS A 7 32.29 -10.86 -44.81
CA HIS A 7 32.16 -10.03 -46.05
C HIS A 7 32.05 -8.53 -45.80
N LEU A 8 32.00 -8.10 -44.52
CA LEU A 8 31.90 -6.67 -44.18
C LEU A 8 33.23 -6.06 -43.70
N PHE A 9 34.25 -6.88 -43.47
CA PHE A 9 35.54 -6.44 -42.96
C PHE A 9 36.65 -6.88 -43.94
N THR A 10 37.38 -5.93 -44.47
CA THR A 10 38.52 -6.15 -45.40
C THR A 10 39.78 -6.59 -44.68
N GLU A 11 39.80 -6.56 -43.37
CA GLU A 11 40.93 -7.04 -42.55
C GLU A 11 40.54 -8.20 -41.66
N PRO A 12 41.32 -9.28 -41.61
CA PRO A 12 40.99 -10.50 -40.89
C PRO A 12 40.99 -10.40 -39.34
N ASP A 13 41.44 -9.27 -38.79
CA ASP A 13 41.61 -9.06 -37.36
C ASP A 13 40.59 -8.12 -36.72
N SER A 14 39.47 -7.82 -37.40
CA SER A 14 38.44 -6.96 -36.85
C SER A 14 37.51 -7.75 -35.92
N VAL A 15 37.36 -7.28 -34.66
CA VAL A 15 36.46 -7.84 -33.67
C VAL A 15 35.40 -6.82 -33.33
N VAL A 16 34.14 -7.24 -33.41
CA VAL A 16 32.99 -6.41 -32.97
C VAL A 16 32.55 -6.90 -31.58
N LEU A 17 32.62 -6.02 -30.60
CA LEU A 17 32.17 -6.27 -29.26
C LEU A 17 30.79 -5.65 -29.05
N PHE A 18 29.80 -6.47 -28.71
CA PHE A 18 28.47 -6.03 -28.32
C PHE A 18 28.33 -6.07 -26.81
N PHE A 19 28.04 -4.92 -26.21
CA PHE A 19 27.70 -4.82 -24.80
C PHE A 19 26.19 -4.65 -24.68
N LYS A 20 25.52 -5.53 -23.95
CA LYS A 20 24.12 -5.43 -23.64
C LYS A 20 23.94 -5.34 -22.13
N ASP A 21 23.35 -4.26 -21.67
CA ASP A 21 23.00 -4.08 -20.26
C ASP A 21 21.72 -4.89 -19.96
N PHE A 22 21.86 -5.87 -19.07
CA PHE A 22 20.76 -6.72 -18.59
C PHE A 22 20.27 -6.32 -17.21
N THR A 23 20.77 -5.21 -16.64
CA THR A 23 20.50 -4.81 -15.26
C THR A 23 19.01 -4.72 -14.98
N GLU A 24 18.24 -4.04 -15.85
CA GLU A 24 16.79 -3.88 -15.66
C GLU A 24 16.03 -5.21 -15.81
N ILE A 25 16.42 -6.06 -16.74
CA ILE A 25 15.79 -7.38 -16.93
C ILE A 25 16.04 -8.26 -15.70
N THR A 26 17.27 -8.26 -15.20
CA THR A 26 17.66 -9.06 -14.02
C THR A 26 16.96 -8.58 -12.77
N LYS A 27 16.85 -7.26 -12.57
CA LYS A 27 16.08 -6.64 -11.49
C LYS A 27 14.62 -7.04 -11.56
N ALA A 28 13.99 -6.96 -12.74
CA ALA A 28 12.59 -7.32 -12.93
C ALA A 28 12.34 -8.82 -12.65
N GLN A 29 13.23 -9.71 -13.10
CA GLN A 29 13.14 -11.14 -12.80
C GLN A 29 13.27 -11.44 -11.31
N LYS A 30 14.28 -10.86 -10.66
CA LYS A 30 14.48 -11.00 -9.20
C LYS A 30 13.25 -10.51 -8.45
N PHE A 31 12.75 -9.34 -8.83
CA PHE A 31 11.55 -8.75 -8.23
C PHE A 31 10.32 -9.68 -8.34
N LYS A 32 10.11 -10.30 -9.50
CA LYS A 32 9.02 -11.29 -9.71
C LYS A 32 9.20 -12.53 -8.84
N THR A 33 10.42 -13.03 -8.72
CA THR A 33 10.73 -14.20 -7.89
C THR A 33 10.51 -13.91 -6.40
N ASP A 34 11.02 -12.77 -5.92
CA ASP A 34 10.86 -12.34 -4.53
C ASP A 34 9.38 -12.09 -4.20
N PHE A 35 8.61 -11.53 -5.15
CA PHE A 35 7.17 -11.34 -5.00
C PHE A 35 6.42 -12.67 -4.79
N VAL A 36 6.65 -13.67 -5.65
CA VAL A 36 6.01 -15.00 -5.52
C VAL A 36 6.40 -15.68 -4.21
N ALA A 37 7.67 -15.59 -3.81
CA ALA A 37 8.14 -16.13 -2.54
C ALA A 37 7.44 -15.47 -1.34
N ASN A 38 7.36 -14.14 -1.33
CA ASN A 38 6.70 -13.39 -0.26
C ASN A 38 5.19 -13.67 -0.20
N VAL A 39 4.48 -13.72 -1.33
CA VAL A 39 3.07 -14.13 -1.40
C VAL A 39 2.88 -15.50 -0.76
N SER A 40 3.73 -16.47 -1.13
CA SER A 40 3.66 -17.84 -0.60
C SER A 40 3.86 -17.87 0.93
N HIS A 41 4.77 -17.07 1.45
CA HIS A 41 5.01 -16.96 2.88
C HIS A 41 3.86 -16.30 3.62
N GLU A 42 3.33 -15.18 3.10
CA GLU A 42 2.22 -14.45 3.72
C GLU A 42 0.89 -15.21 3.67
N LEU A 43 0.70 -16.12 2.70
CA LEU A 43 -0.45 -17.02 2.65
C LEU A 43 -0.28 -18.24 3.56
N ARG A 44 0.94 -18.78 3.68
CA ARG A 44 1.20 -19.97 4.48
C ARG A 44 0.95 -19.75 5.96
N THR A 45 1.36 -18.62 6.51
CA THR A 45 1.24 -18.30 7.94
C THR A 45 -0.20 -18.35 8.44
N PRO A 46 -1.18 -17.61 7.86
CA PRO A 46 -2.58 -17.67 8.28
C PRO A 46 -3.19 -19.07 8.02
N LEU A 47 -2.81 -19.74 6.94
CA LEU A 47 -3.30 -21.09 6.63
C LEU A 47 -2.88 -22.10 7.71
N MET A 48 -1.63 -22.05 8.17
CA MET A 48 -1.17 -22.91 9.27
C MET A 48 -1.87 -22.59 10.59
N ALA A 49 -2.16 -21.31 10.88
CA ALA A 49 -2.92 -20.92 12.05
C ALA A 49 -4.38 -21.41 11.99
N ILE A 50 -5.02 -21.35 10.82
CA ILE A 50 -6.35 -21.92 10.58
C ILE A 50 -6.33 -23.43 10.84
N LYS A 51 -5.39 -24.16 10.20
CA LYS A 51 -5.28 -25.61 10.35
C LYS A 51 -5.06 -26.03 11.81
N GLY A 52 -4.09 -25.41 12.50
CA GLY A 52 -3.82 -25.71 13.90
C GLY A 52 -4.97 -25.37 14.84
N SER A 53 -5.73 -24.30 14.52
CA SER A 53 -6.94 -23.97 15.31
C SER A 53 -8.04 -25.02 15.13
N LEU A 54 -8.25 -25.52 13.91
CA LEU A 54 -9.20 -26.60 13.63
C LEU A 54 -8.81 -27.89 14.37
N GLU A 55 -7.56 -28.34 14.23
CA GLU A 55 -7.03 -29.52 14.93
C GLU A 55 -7.20 -29.40 16.46
N THR A 56 -7.04 -28.20 17.00
CA THR A 56 -7.22 -27.96 18.45
C THR A 56 -8.69 -28.05 18.85
N ILE A 57 -9.61 -27.51 18.06
CA ILE A 57 -11.06 -27.55 18.31
C ILE A 57 -11.58 -29.00 18.25
N GLU A 58 -11.10 -29.77 17.25
CA GLU A 58 -11.53 -31.17 17.05
C GLU A 58 -10.89 -32.14 18.04
N GLY A 59 -9.76 -31.78 18.67
CA GLY A 59 -9.00 -32.60 19.57
C GLY A 59 -8.99 -32.06 21.01
N PRO A 60 -7.89 -31.45 21.47
CA PRO A 60 -7.70 -31.09 22.90
C PRO A 60 -8.74 -30.14 23.47
N ALA A 61 -9.40 -29.34 22.64
CA ALA A 61 -10.42 -28.36 23.06
C ALA A 61 -11.86 -28.84 22.79
N SER A 62 -12.05 -30.13 22.42
CA SER A 62 -13.38 -30.66 22.05
C SER A 62 -14.45 -30.50 23.14
N ASP A 63 -14.06 -30.49 24.39
CA ASP A 63 -14.98 -30.34 25.54
C ASP A 63 -14.82 -28.98 26.25
N ASP A 64 -13.94 -28.07 25.76
CA ASP A 64 -13.72 -26.75 26.35
C ASP A 64 -14.37 -25.65 25.50
N GLU A 65 -15.56 -25.24 25.86
CA GLU A 65 -16.32 -24.19 25.17
C GLU A 65 -15.60 -22.81 25.15
N LYS A 66 -14.79 -22.49 26.16
CA LYS A 66 -14.01 -21.24 26.19
C LYS A 66 -12.86 -21.30 25.19
N ALA A 67 -12.16 -22.43 25.15
CA ALA A 67 -11.08 -22.66 24.18
C ALA A 67 -11.65 -22.67 22.76
N LYS A 68 -12.74 -23.39 22.48
CA LYS A 68 -13.43 -23.38 21.18
C LYS A 68 -13.73 -21.95 20.71
N LYS A 69 -14.36 -21.14 21.58
CA LYS A 69 -14.70 -19.75 21.26
C LYS A 69 -13.47 -18.89 20.91
N LYS A 70 -12.35 -19.12 21.62
CA LYS A 70 -11.07 -18.46 21.34
C LYS A 70 -10.51 -18.87 19.97
N PHE A 71 -10.47 -20.16 19.67
CA PHE A 71 -9.93 -20.65 18.39
C PHE A 71 -10.84 -20.30 17.21
N MET A 72 -12.16 -20.31 17.37
CA MET A 72 -13.10 -19.81 16.35
C MET A 72 -12.86 -18.34 16.02
N LYS A 73 -12.53 -17.52 17.02
CA LYS A 73 -12.14 -16.11 16.79
C LYS A 73 -10.86 -16.02 15.99
N ILE A 74 -9.84 -16.81 16.30
CA ILE A 74 -8.58 -16.88 15.55
C ILE A 74 -8.84 -17.29 14.09
N LEU A 75 -9.68 -18.31 13.85
CA LEU A 75 -10.08 -18.75 12.51
C LEU A 75 -10.70 -17.59 11.72
N SER A 76 -11.65 -16.87 12.30
CA SER A 76 -12.29 -15.72 11.66
C SER A 76 -11.28 -14.62 11.32
N GLU A 77 -10.39 -14.26 12.26
CA GLU A 77 -9.35 -13.25 12.06
C GLU A 77 -8.37 -13.65 10.95
N GLN A 78 -7.93 -14.92 10.91
CA GLN A 78 -6.99 -15.38 9.87
C GLN A 78 -7.66 -15.49 8.51
N SER A 79 -8.94 -15.89 8.43
CA SER A 79 -9.71 -15.89 7.18
C SER A 79 -9.87 -14.50 6.61
N THR A 80 -10.24 -13.51 7.42
CA THR A 80 -10.34 -12.10 7.00
C THR A 80 -8.99 -11.55 6.54
N ARG A 81 -7.90 -11.94 7.23
CA ARG A 81 -6.55 -11.54 6.80
C ARG A 81 -6.19 -12.10 5.43
N MET A 82 -6.50 -13.38 5.17
CA MET A 82 -6.26 -14.01 3.86
C MET A 82 -7.09 -13.34 2.76
N GLU A 83 -8.36 -13.05 3.02
CA GLU A 83 -9.23 -12.33 2.08
C GLU A 83 -8.65 -10.95 1.73
N SER A 84 -8.23 -10.18 2.72
CA SER A 84 -7.57 -8.88 2.50
C SER A 84 -6.31 -9.02 1.65
N LEU A 85 -5.45 -10.01 1.94
CA LEU A 85 -4.23 -10.25 1.17
C LEU A 85 -4.52 -10.59 -0.30
N ILE A 86 -5.50 -11.47 -0.55
CA ILE A 86 -5.91 -11.84 -1.91
C ILE A 86 -6.46 -10.62 -2.66
N ASN A 87 -7.30 -9.80 -2.02
CA ASN A 87 -7.84 -8.59 -2.62
C ASN A 87 -6.73 -7.58 -2.95
N ASP A 88 -5.77 -7.36 -2.05
CA ASP A 88 -4.62 -6.49 -2.30
C ASP A 88 -3.78 -6.97 -3.50
N LEU A 89 -3.55 -8.29 -3.62
CA LEU A 89 -2.85 -8.88 -4.74
C LEU A 89 -3.60 -8.70 -6.07
N LEU A 90 -4.92 -8.88 -6.06
CA LEU A 90 -5.76 -8.67 -7.25
C LEU A 90 -5.78 -7.20 -7.67
N ILE A 91 -5.85 -6.28 -6.72
CA ILE A 91 -5.76 -4.83 -7.00
C ILE A 91 -4.40 -4.51 -7.60
N LEU A 92 -3.32 -4.98 -6.99
CA LEU A 92 -1.95 -4.71 -7.47
C LEU A 92 -1.73 -5.24 -8.89
N THR A 93 -2.16 -6.48 -9.18
CA THR A 93 -2.03 -7.07 -10.52
C THR A 93 -2.84 -6.31 -11.57
N ARG A 94 -4.05 -5.85 -11.24
CA ARG A 94 -4.86 -5.03 -12.16
C ARG A 94 -4.22 -3.67 -12.44
N ILE A 95 -3.66 -3.02 -11.42
CA ILE A 95 -2.99 -1.72 -11.59
C ILE A 95 -1.76 -1.87 -12.49
N GLU A 96 -0.99 -2.95 -12.34
CA GLU A 96 0.17 -3.23 -13.18
C GLU A 96 -0.21 -3.49 -14.65
N LEU A 97 -1.28 -4.21 -14.90
CA LEU A 97 -1.78 -4.44 -16.27
C LEU A 97 -2.27 -3.15 -16.93
N ASP A 98 -2.86 -2.24 -16.16
CA ASP A 98 -3.44 -0.99 -16.62
C ASP A 98 -2.52 0.22 -16.46
N GLU A 99 -1.23 0.01 -16.17
CA GLU A 99 -0.27 1.10 -15.87
C GLU A 99 -0.22 2.18 -16.96
N HIS A 100 -0.50 1.79 -18.21
CA HIS A 100 -0.50 2.69 -19.36
C HIS A 100 -1.80 3.50 -19.53
N ILE A 101 -2.87 3.12 -18.84
CA ILE A 101 -4.19 3.74 -18.98
C ILE A 101 -4.28 4.92 -18.03
N ARG A 102 -4.28 6.13 -18.60
CA ARG A 102 -4.44 7.35 -17.80
C ARG A 102 -5.93 7.57 -17.45
N PRO A 103 -6.27 7.75 -16.18
CA PRO A 103 -7.61 8.18 -15.80
C PRO A 103 -7.92 9.59 -16.32
N THR A 104 -9.16 9.79 -16.78
CA THR A 104 -9.63 11.07 -17.35
C THR A 104 -10.89 11.58 -16.68
N SER A 105 -11.48 10.82 -15.76
CA SER A 105 -12.70 11.20 -15.06
C SER A 105 -12.47 12.31 -14.05
N ILE A 106 -13.52 13.03 -13.71
CA ILE A 106 -13.48 14.07 -12.69
C ILE A 106 -13.97 13.47 -11.37
N VAL A 107 -13.19 13.66 -10.31
CA VAL A 107 -13.50 13.14 -8.97
C VAL A 107 -13.54 14.27 -7.96
N ASN A 108 -14.61 14.32 -7.19
CA ASN A 108 -14.75 15.20 -6.04
C ASN A 108 -14.13 14.52 -4.81
N ILE A 109 -13.01 15.03 -4.34
CA ILE A 109 -12.25 14.44 -3.23
C ILE A 109 -13.00 14.60 -1.90
N ASN A 110 -13.78 15.67 -1.71
CA ASN A 110 -14.53 15.84 -0.46
C ASN A 110 -15.59 14.75 -0.30
N GLU A 111 -16.43 14.53 -1.31
CA GLU A 111 -17.46 13.49 -1.32
C GLU A 111 -16.84 12.09 -1.13
N LEU A 112 -15.68 11.86 -1.75
CA LEU A 112 -14.95 10.61 -1.61
C LEU A 112 -14.53 10.38 -0.16
N PHE A 113 -13.97 11.39 0.53
CA PHE A 113 -13.58 11.29 1.93
C PHE A 113 -14.77 11.14 2.88
N GLU A 114 -15.90 11.79 2.62
CA GLU A 114 -17.13 11.58 3.41
C GLU A 114 -17.56 10.11 3.37
N THR A 115 -17.55 9.51 2.19
CA THR A 115 -17.86 8.08 2.01
C THR A 115 -16.86 7.19 2.75
N ILE A 116 -15.56 7.47 2.60
CA ILE A 116 -14.51 6.68 3.25
C ILE A 116 -14.62 6.79 4.77
N ILE A 117 -14.75 7.99 5.33
CA ILE A 117 -14.86 8.21 6.78
C ILE A 117 -16.07 7.47 7.34
N SER A 118 -17.21 7.51 6.65
CA SER A 118 -18.42 6.76 7.04
C SER A 118 -18.16 5.26 7.13
N ASN A 119 -17.41 4.68 6.19
CA ASN A 119 -17.06 3.25 6.21
C ASN A 119 -16.18 2.86 7.42
N PHE A 120 -15.39 3.78 7.96
CA PHE A 120 -14.55 3.54 9.13
C PHE A 120 -15.18 3.96 10.46
N GLU A 121 -16.44 4.45 10.47
CA GLU A 121 -17.09 5.02 11.66
C GLU A 121 -17.04 4.10 12.89
N ILE A 122 -17.31 2.81 12.72
CA ILE A 122 -17.32 1.82 13.82
C ILE A 122 -15.93 1.69 14.46
N VAL A 123 -14.88 1.64 13.62
CA VAL A 123 -13.49 1.46 14.10
C VAL A 123 -13.00 2.75 14.74
N LEU A 124 -13.33 3.91 14.16
CA LEU A 124 -13.02 5.23 14.71
C LEU A 124 -13.66 5.41 16.10
N LYS A 125 -14.95 5.10 16.24
CA LYS A 125 -15.66 5.14 17.54
C LYS A 125 -15.04 4.20 18.56
N LYS A 126 -14.67 2.97 18.16
CA LYS A 126 -14.06 1.99 19.05
C LYS A 126 -12.72 2.45 19.63
N LYS A 127 -11.92 3.15 18.83
CA LYS A 127 -10.62 3.70 19.24
C LYS A 127 -10.72 5.14 19.79
N ASN A 128 -11.91 5.74 19.79
CA ASN A 128 -12.14 7.14 20.12
C ASN A 128 -11.21 8.08 19.31
N ILE A 129 -11.06 7.80 18.01
CA ILE A 129 -10.27 8.62 17.08
C ILE A 129 -11.21 9.60 16.38
N THR A 130 -10.83 10.88 16.35
CA THR A 130 -11.57 11.93 15.65
C THR A 130 -10.90 12.27 14.33
N VAL A 131 -11.64 12.16 13.22
CA VAL A 131 -11.18 12.64 11.91
C VAL A 131 -11.62 14.08 11.73
N LYS A 132 -10.66 14.98 11.58
CA LYS A 132 -10.88 16.41 11.30
C LYS A 132 -10.72 16.66 9.80
N ASN A 133 -11.82 16.52 9.06
CA ASN A 133 -11.85 16.82 7.64
C ASN A 133 -11.93 18.33 7.44
N GLN A 134 -10.88 18.93 6.84
CA GLN A 134 -10.76 20.35 6.53
C GLN A 134 -10.86 20.61 5.01
N LEU A 135 -11.33 19.62 4.23
CA LEU A 135 -11.55 19.79 2.80
C LEU A 135 -12.76 20.70 2.57
N THR A 136 -12.65 21.53 1.54
CA THR A 136 -13.76 22.39 1.08
C THR A 136 -14.33 21.85 -0.24
N ASP A 137 -15.52 22.26 -0.61
CA ASP A 137 -16.33 21.71 -1.70
C ASP A 137 -15.72 21.75 -3.12
N THR A 138 -14.56 22.37 -3.29
CA THR A 138 -13.94 22.58 -4.61
C THR A 138 -12.71 21.69 -4.87
N SER A 139 -12.55 20.60 -4.12
CA SER A 139 -11.40 19.70 -4.30
C SER A 139 -11.66 18.72 -5.45
N ILE A 140 -11.49 19.21 -6.70
CA ILE A 140 -11.73 18.42 -7.92
C ILE A 140 -10.41 18.00 -8.53
N VAL A 141 -10.23 16.70 -8.76
CA VAL A 141 -9.06 16.12 -9.42
C VAL A 141 -9.44 15.32 -10.66
N ILE A 142 -8.47 15.10 -11.55
CA ILE A 142 -8.61 14.16 -12.66
C ILE A 142 -8.13 12.79 -12.17
N GLY A 143 -9.02 11.79 -12.17
CA GLY A 143 -8.67 10.48 -11.62
C GLY A 143 -9.72 9.40 -11.88
N ASP A 144 -9.42 8.19 -11.42
CA ASP A 144 -10.35 7.08 -11.29
C ASP A 144 -10.85 7.04 -9.85
N GLU A 145 -12.16 7.25 -9.66
CA GLU A 145 -12.76 7.32 -8.32
C GLU A 145 -12.54 6.05 -7.50
N LYS A 146 -12.65 4.86 -8.11
CA LYS A 146 -12.46 3.58 -7.42
C LYS A 146 -11.01 3.41 -6.97
N ARG A 147 -10.06 3.80 -7.82
CA ARG A 147 -8.63 3.74 -7.50
C ARG A 147 -8.25 4.77 -6.44
N LEU A 148 -8.77 6.00 -6.53
CA LEU A 148 -8.56 7.02 -5.49
C LEU A 148 -9.24 6.64 -4.18
N ASN A 149 -10.40 5.99 -4.21
CA ASN A 149 -11.02 5.40 -3.02
C ASN A 149 -10.07 4.39 -2.36
N THR A 150 -9.45 3.50 -3.16
CA THR A 150 -8.46 2.55 -2.65
C THR A 150 -7.26 3.25 -2.01
N VAL A 151 -6.74 4.32 -2.62
CA VAL A 151 -5.63 5.13 -2.07
C VAL A 151 -6.00 5.68 -0.70
N PHE A 152 -7.07 6.47 -0.64
CA PHE A 152 -7.41 7.19 0.59
C PHE A 152 -7.94 6.26 1.69
N SER A 153 -8.61 5.16 1.34
CA SER A 153 -8.98 4.11 2.30
C SER A 153 -7.75 3.44 2.90
N ASN A 154 -6.73 3.10 2.11
CA ASN A 154 -5.47 2.54 2.63
C ASN A 154 -4.73 3.52 3.55
N LEU A 155 -4.72 4.80 3.21
CA LEU A 155 -4.05 5.82 4.03
C LEU A 155 -4.80 6.05 5.34
N LEU A 156 -6.13 6.15 5.30
CA LEU A 156 -6.94 6.32 6.51
C LEU A 156 -6.88 5.08 7.41
N ASP A 157 -6.93 3.88 6.84
CA ASP A 157 -6.79 2.61 7.58
C ASP A 157 -5.43 2.52 8.29
N ASN A 158 -4.34 2.90 7.60
CA ASN A 158 -3.01 2.98 8.21
C ASN A 158 -2.99 4.00 9.35
N SER A 159 -3.52 5.21 9.14
CA SER A 159 -3.59 6.23 10.19
C SER A 159 -4.38 5.76 11.40
N ILE A 160 -5.50 5.07 11.22
CA ILE A 160 -6.30 4.47 12.31
C ILE A 160 -5.53 3.33 12.99
N LYS A 161 -4.90 2.46 12.22
CA LYS A 161 -4.16 1.30 12.74
C LYS A 161 -3.00 1.70 13.62
N TYR A 162 -2.20 2.65 13.17
CA TYR A 162 -0.95 3.06 13.83
C TYR A 162 -1.12 4.23 14.80
N SER A 163 -2.32 4.75 14.98
CA SER A 163 -2.63 5.71 16.05
C SER A 163 -3.08 5.01 17.33
N PRO A 164 -2.61 5.47 18.49
CA PRO A 164 -3.21 5.12 19.79
C PRO A 164 -4.68 5.57 19.87
N GLU A 165 -5.37 5.13 20.91
CA GLU A 165 -6.71 5.61 21.22
C GLU A 165 -6.70 7.10 21.61
N ASN A 166 -7.86 7.79 21.45
CA ASN A 166 -8.07 9.18 21.80
C ASN A 166 -7.16 10.17 21.01
N LYS A 167 -6.86 9.87 19.75
CA LYS A 167 -6.04 10.69 18.87
C LYS A 167 -6.84 11.32 17.74
N ASN A 168 -6.22 12.26 17.02
CA ASN A 168 -6.83 12.90 15.87
C ASN A 168 -6.14 12.48 14.58
N ILE A 169 -6.92 12.46 13.51
CA ILE A 169 -6.44 12.37 12.13
C ILE A 169 -6.93 13.62 11.40
N TYR A 170 -6.03 14.32 10.75
CA TYR A 170 -6.31 15.55 10.03
C TYR A 170 -6.25 15.30 8.53
N ILE A 171 -7.28 15.72 7.83
CA ILE A 171 -7.33 15.70 6.36
C ILE A 171 -7.41 17.15 5.90
N SER A 172 -6.47 17.58 5.08
CA SER A 172 -6.41 18.96 4.61
C SER A 172 -6.01 19.03 3.12
N LYS A 173 -6.34 20.17 2.50
CA LYS A 173 -5.98 20.51 1.13
C LYS A 173 -5.09 21.74 1.13
N ASN A 174 -4.09 21.77 0.23
CA ASN A 174 -3.32 22.97 -0.07
C ASN A 174 -3.20 23.13 -1.59
N GLU A 175 -3.48 24.33 -2.08
CA GLU A 175 -3.42 24.67 -3.51
C GLU A 175 -2.04 25.18 -3.97
N ASN A 176 -1.15 25.52 -3.03
CA ASN A 176 0.15 26.15 -3.30
C ASN A 176 1.31 25.15 -3.25
N SER A 177 1.27 24.08 -4.01
CA SER A 177 2.44 23.21 -4.10
C SER A 177 3.29 23.56 -5.32
N ASN A 178 4.44 24.17 -5.05
CA ASN A 178 5.51 24.52 -5.99
C ASN A 178 6.22 23.30 -6.63
N LYS A 179 5.57 22.19 -6.86
CA LYS A 179 6.19 21.04 -7.53
C LYS A 179 5.67 20.86 -8.96
N LEU A 180 6.46 21.34 -9.89
CA LEU A 180 6.64 20.93 -11.30
C LEU A 180 5.44 20.86 -12.27
N LEU A 181 4.19 20.98 -11.84
CA LEU A 181 3.02 21.02 -12.71
C LEU A 181 2.13 22.19 -12.27
N GLU A 182 1.79 23.04 -13.20
CA GLU A 182 1.07 24.32 -12.99
C GLU A 182 -0.32 24.21 -12.36
N LYS A 183 -0.86 22.99 -12.15
CA LYS A 183 -2.18 22.74 -11.56
C LYS A 183 -2.20 21.43 -10.79
N ASN A 184 -1.64 21.39 -9.57
CA ASN A 184 -1.75 20.25 -8.68
C ASN A 184 -2.49 20.61 -7.39
N ILE A 185 -3.35 19.72 -6.95
CA ILE A 185 -3.93 19.77 -5.61
C ILE A 185 -3.09 18.85 -4.71
N MET A 186 -2.64 19.38 -3.59
CA MET A 186 -2.01 18.60 -2.53
C MET A 186 -3.06 18.26 -1.48
N ILE A 187 -3.22 16.96 -1.20
CA ILE A 187 -4.07 16.43 -0.15
C ILE A 187 -3.15 15.82 0.91
N SER A 188 -3.32 16.25 2.16
CA SER A 188 -2.55 15.74 3.29
C SER A 188 -3.45 14.92 4.21
N ILE A 189 -2.95 13.76 4.63
CA ILE A 189 -3.51 12.96 5.73
C ILE A 189 -2.43 12.87 6.80
N LYS A 190 -2.72 13.42 7.98
CA LYS A 190 -1.80 13.48 9.10
C LYS A 190 -2.41 12.80 10.31
N ASP A 191 -1.70 11.84 10.88
CA ASP A 191 -2.05 11.18 12.14
C ASP A 191 -1.15 11.61 13.29
N GLU A 192 -1.62 11.36 14.51
CA GLU A 192 -0.87 11.52 15.77
C GLU A 192 -0.43 10.14 16.30
N GLY A 193 0.04 9.29 15.37
CA GLY A 193 0.41 7.91 15.64
C GLY A 193 1.83 7.74 16.16
N TYR A 194 2.31 6.50 16.12
CA TYR A 194 3.65 6.16 16.62
C TYR A 194 4.78 6.73 15.75
N GLY A 195 4.50 7.11 14.52
CA GLY A 195 5.50 7.54 13.56
C GLY A 195 6.34 6.40 12.99
N ILE A 196 7.15 6.72 12.00
CA ILE A 196 8.02 5.80 11.27
C ILE A 196 9.47 6.26 11.45
N PRO A 197 10.39 5.38 11.88
CA PRO A 197 11.82 5.71 11.93
C PRO A 197 12.35 6.08 10.54
N HIS A 198 13.21 7.09 10.49
CA HIS A 198 13.69 7.69 9.24
C HIS A 198 14.29 6.67 8.25
N GLU A 199 15.02 5.68 8.76
CA GLU A 199 15.64 4.61 7.98
C GLU A 199 14.64 3.71 7.23
N HIS A 200 13.36 3.70 7.65
CA HIS A 200 12.31 2.90 7.04
C HIS A 200 11.46 3.67 6.02
N ILE A 201 11.49 5.02 6.05
CA ILE A 201 10.60 5.86 5.23
C ILE A 201 10.73 5.54 3.73
N SER A 202 11.94 5.36 3.23
CA SER A 202 12.17 5.03 1.81
C SER A 202 11.65 3.64 1.42
N ARG A 203 11.51 2.74 2.40
CA ARG A 203 11.19 1.33 2.20
C ARG A 203 9.73 0.98 2.46
N VAL A 204 8.97 1.80 3.20
CA VAL A 204 7.57 1.48 3.56
C VAL A 204 6.64 1.36 2.36
N THR A 205 7.07 1.79 1.17
CA THR A 205 6.36 1.59 -0.11
C THR A 205 6.81 0.36 -0.89
N GLU A 206 7.80 -0.39 -0.39
CA GLU A 206 8.17 -1.69 -0.95
C GLU A 206 7.06 -2.72 -0.63
N ARG A 207 6.83 -3.66 -1.53
CA ARG A 207 5.81 -4.71 -1.34
C ARG A 207 6.22 -5.62 -0.18
N PHE A 208 5.25 -5.95 0.68
CA PHE A 208 5.42 -6.80 1.88
C PHE A 208 6.35 -6.21 2.93
N TYR A 209 6.84 -4.98 2.72
CA TYR A 209 7.69 -4.35 3.73
C TYR A 209 6.88 -3.90 4.93
N ARG A 210 7.39 -4.20 6.11
CA ARG A 210 6.83 -3.76 7.40
C ARG A 210 7.96 -3.38 8.33
N VAL A 211 7.75 -2.30 9.06
CA VAL A 211 8.68 -1.91 10.13
C VAL A 211 8.56 -2.94 11.25
N ASP A 212 9.67 -3.57 11.63
CA ASP A 212 9.70 -4.61 12.67
C ASP A 212 9.65 -3.97 14.07
N THR A 213 8.49 -3.45 14.44
CA THR A 213 8.20 -2.93 15.77
C THR A 213 7.16 -3.79 16.46
N GLU A 214 7.12 -3.73 17.80
CA GLU A 214 6.08 -4.42 18.57
C GLU A 214 4.66 -3.97 18.17
N GLN A 215 4.50 -2.68 17.87
CA GLN A 215 3.24 -2.11 17.40
C GLN A 215 2.83 -2.70 16.06
N SER A 216 3.76 -2.76 15.11
CA SER A 216 3.52 -3.31 13.79
C SER A 216 3.11 -4.79 13.84
N LYS A 217 3.72 -5.57 14.73
CA LYS A 217 3.35 -6.98 14.97
C LYS A 217 1.92 -7.12 15.49
N LYS A 218 1.50 -6.27 16.43
CA LYS A 218 0.15 -6.28 17.04
C LYS A 218 -0.93 -5.83 16.06
N VAL A 219 -0.64 -4.84 15.24
CA VAL A 219 -1.62 -4.21 14.33
C VAL A 219 -1.98 -5.12 13.15
N GLY A 220 -1.06 -5.98 12.72
CA GLY A 220 -1.25 -6.79 11.52
C GLY A 220 -1.11 -5.95 10.25
N GLY A 221 -1.43 -6.54 9.11
CA GLY A 221 -1.39 -5.90 7.78
C GLY A 221 -0.64 -6.76 6.77
N THR A 222 -0.90 -6.52 5.49
CA THR A 222 -0.33 -7.26 4.35
C THR A 222 1.03 -6.72 3.91
N GLY A 223 1.36 -5.47 4.25
CA GLY A 223 2.52 -4.76 3.71
C GLY A 223 2.36 -4.37 2.23
N LEU A 224 1.14 -4.44 1.68
CA LEU A 224 0.86 -4.08 0.29
C LEU A 224 0.18 -2.71 0.15
N GLY A 225 -0.48 -2.21 1.19
CA GLY A 225 -1.30 -0.99 1.10
C GLY A 225 -0.54 0.23 0.57
N LEU A 226 0.65 0.56 1.11
CA LEU A 226 1.43 1.70 0.62
C LEU A 226 2.06 1.45 -0.76
N ALA A 227 2.36 0.20 -1.11
CA ALA A 227 2.79 -0.14 -2.47
C ALA A 227 1.65 0.08 -3.48
N ILE A 228 0.42 -0.30 -3.14
CA ILE A 228 -0.79 -0.03 -3.93
C ILE A 228 -1.00 1.48 -4.10
N VAL A 229 -0.89 2.25 -3.00
CA VAL A 229 -0.97 3.72 -3.04
C VAL A 229 0.04 4.28 -4.04
N LYS A 230 1.31 3.88 -3.95
CA LYS A 230 2.37 4.33 -4.86
C LYS A 230 2.03 4.07 -6.32
N HIS A 231 1.63 2.85 -6.65
CA HIS A 231 1.31 2.49 -8.04
C HIS A 231 0.11 3.28 -8.58
N ILE A 232 -0.96 3.43 -7.80
CA ILE A 232 -2.13 4.20 -8.22
C ILE A 232 -1.76 5.68 -8.43
N ILE A 233 -1.02 6.29 -7.51
CA ILE A 233 -0.61 7.70 -7.63
C ILE A 233 0.29 7.91 -8.84
N THR A 234 1.25 7.01 -9.10
CA THR A 234 2.10 7.04 -10.30
C THR A 234 1.27 6.97 -11.59
N GLN A 235 0.26 6.09 -11.64
CA GLN A 235 -0.66 5.98 -12.77
C GLN A 235 -1.47 7.27 -13.01
N HIS A 236 -1.83 7.97 -11.94
CA HIS A 236 -2.49 9.27 -12.00
C HIS A 236 -1.53 10.41 -12.34
N ARG A 237 -0.23 10.11 -12.61
CA ARG A 237 0.83 11.12 -12.78
C ARG A 237 0.93 12.08 -11.59
N GLY A 238 0.53 11.61 -10.45
CA GLY A 238 0.71 12.27 -9.18
C GLY A 238 2.05 11.94 -8.54
N ASP A 239 2.29 12.53 -7.40
CA ASP A 239 3.43 12.25 -6.54
C ASP A 239 2.95 12.14 -5.09
N PHE A 240 3.76 11.56 -4.21
CA PHE A 240 3.47 11.55 -2.80
C PHE A 240 4.74 11.68 -1.96
N GLU A 241 4.56 12.21 -0.77
CA GLU A 241 5.63 12.44 0.20
C GLU A 241 5.21 11.92 1.56
N ILE A 242 6.13 11.28 2.27
CA ILE A 242 5.92 10.77 3.63
C ILE A 242 6.82 11.57 4.57
N LEU A 243 6.20 12.27 5.50
CA LEU A 243 6.86 12.98 6.59
C LEU A 243 6.49 12.30 7.89
N SER A 244 7.46 11.78 8.63
CA SER A 244 7.18 11.06 9.85
C SER A 244 8.30 11.24 10.88
N GLU A 245 7.89 11.31 12.15
CA GLU A 245 8.79 11.36 13.28
C GLU A 245 8.25 10.44 14.38
N VAL A 246 9.12 9.62 14.94
CA VAL A 246 8.76 8.67 15.99
C VAL A 246 8.17 9.43 17.20
N GLY A 247 6.98 9.01 17.63
CA GLY A 247 6.23 9.60 18.72
C GLY A 247 5.42 10.86 18.38
N LYS A 248 5.54 11.40 17.14
CA LYS A 248 4.77 12.59 16.71
C LYS A 248 3.71 12.25 15.64
N GLY A 249 3.82 11.07 14.99
CA GLY A 249 2.91 10.63 13.97
C GLY A 249 3.46 10.71 12.55
N THR A 250 2.58 10.53 11.58
CA THR A 250 2.92 10.50 10.15
C THR A 250 2.01 11.43 9.37
N GLU A 251 2.58 12.17 8.44
CA GLU A 251 1.86 12.96 7.44
C GLU A 251 2.19 12.43 6.06
N ILE A 252 1.17 12.04 5.29
CA ILE A 252 1.31 11.63 3.89
C ILE A 252 0.65 12.68 3.02
N LYS A 253 1.43 13.27 2.13
CA LYS A 253 0.99 14.28 1.16
C LYS A 253 0.88 13.63 -0.21
N ILE A 254 -0.28 13.76 -0.82
CA ILE A 254 -0.59 13.27 -2.17
C ILE A 254 -0.77 14.46 -3.09
N TYR A 255 -0.07 14.45 -4.20
CA TYR A 255 -0.14 15.47 -5.24
C TYR A 255 -0.87 14.89 -6.46
N LEU A 256 -2.02 15.44 -6.82
CA LEU A 256 -2.83 14.97 -7.94
C LEU A 256 -3.06 16.09 -8.96
N PRO A 257 -3.08 15.78 -10.26
CA PRO A 257 -3.46 16.73 -11.29
C PRO A 257 -4.88 17.25 -11.06
N SER A 258 -5.05 18.57 -11.05
CA SER A 258 -6.37 19.22 -11.01
C SER A 258 -6.81 19.65 -12.39
N LYS A 259 -8.08 19.99 -12.52
CA LYS A 259 -8.67 20.52 -13.76
C LYS A 259 -8.29 21.98 -13.96
#